data_cb8c949f20fbb12a5bcfdfa27a4f619c
#
_entry.id   cb8c949f20fbb12a5bcfdfa27a4f619c
#
_cell.length_a   1.000
_cell.length_b   1.000
_cell.length_c   1.000
_cell.angle_alpha   90.00
_cell.angle_beta   90.00
_cell.angle_gamma   90.00
#
_symmetry.space_group_name_H-M   'P 1'
#
loop_
_entity.id
_entity.type
_entity.pdbx_description
1 polymer ?
#
loop_
_entity_poly.entity_id
_entity_poly.type
_entity_poly.pdbx_seq_one_letter_code
_entity_poly.pdbx_strand_id
1 'polypeptide(L)' 'MQDNEFTVVIERDEDGRFVVICPVLQGCYTEGETEEEARQLIADAIRLHVESRIARNEPIYREVGSHRVRVAV' A
#
# COMPACT_ATOMS: atom_id res chain seq x y z
N MET A 1 2.43 -0.79 22.05
CA MET A 1 2.04 -0.72 20.63
C MET A 1 3.19 -1.21 19.78
N GLN A 2 2.94 -2.11 18.86
CA GLN A 2 3.97 -2.58 17.95
C GLN A 2 3.97 -1.74 16.69
N ASP A 3 5.16 -1.36 16.26
CA ASP A 3 5.33 -0.73 14.97
C ASP A 3 5.56 -1.83 13.94
N ASN A 4 4.84 -1.74 12.84
CA ASN A 4 4.99 -2.67 11.74
C ASN A 4 5.37 -1.90 10.49
N GLU A 5 6.24 -2.49 9.69
CA GLU A 5 6.62 -1.91 8.42
C GLU A 5 5.84 -2.57 7.31
N PHE A 6 5.39 -1.76 6.36
CA PHE A 6 4.70 -2.22 5.17
C PHE A 6 5.41 -1.69 3.94
N THR A 7 5.58 -2.54 2.96
CA THR A 7 6.10 -2.11 1.66
C THR A 7 4.97 -1.47 0.87
N VAL A 8 5.26 -0.34 0.26
CA VAL A 8 4.33 0.30 -0.67
C VAL A 8 4.99 0.44 -2.03
N VAL A 9 4.19 0.41 -3.07
CA VAL A 9 4.63 0.58 -4.45
C VAL A 9 4.00 1.86 -4.97
N ILE A 10 4.79 2.65 -5.68
CA ILE A 10 4.34 3.92 -6.22
C ILE A 10 4.20 3.77 -7.74
N GLU A 11 3.03 4.07 -8.24
CA GLU A 11 2.74 4.02 -9.67
C GLU A 11 2.23 5.37 -10.13
N ARG A 12 2.24 5.57 -11.41
CA ARG A 12 1.69 6.75 -12.03
C ARG A 12 0.59 6.30 -12.98
N ASP A 13 -0.59 6.89 -12.84
CA ASP A 13 -1.69 6.50 -13.73
C ASP A 13 -1.60 7.27 -15.06
N GLU A 14 -2.52 6.98 -15.95
CA GLU A 14 -2.52 7.58 -17.28
C GLU A 14 -2.83 9.08 -17.27
N ASP A 15 -3.42 9.59 -16.20
CA ASP A 15 -3.67 11.01 -16.03
C ASP A 15 -2.52 11.73 -15.35
N GLY A 16 -1.45 11.01 -15.03
CA GLY A 16 -0.29 11.58 -14.37
C GLY A 16 -0.40 11.69 -12.87
N ARG A 17 -1.46 11.15 -12.28
CA ARG A 17 -1.61 11.13 -10.83
C ARG A 17 -0.75 10.01 -10.24
N PHE A 18 -0.36 10.20 -9.01
CA PHE A 18 0.42 9.18 -8.29
C PHE A 18 -0.49 8.28 -7.49
N VAL A 19 -0.24 6.99 -7.57
CA VAL A 19 -0.98 5.98 -6.82
C VAL A 19 0.02 5.24 -5.95
N VAL A 20 -0.26 5.14 -4.66
CA VAL A 20 0.57 4.38 -3.72
C VAL A 20 -0.24 3.18 -3.25
N ILE A 21 0.32 2.00 -3.42
CA ILE A 21 -0.37 0.74 -3.19
C ILE A 21 0.38 -0.02 -2.10
N CYS A 22 -0.36 -0.62 -1.17
CA CYS A 22 0.21 -1.54 -0.19
C CYS A 22 -0.15 -2.98 -0.62
N PRO A 23 0.77 -3.71 -1.27
CA PRO A 23 0.43 -5.00 -1.88
C PRO A 23 -0.05 -6.06 -0.90
N VAL A 24 0.45 -6.06 0.32
CA VAL A 24 0.09 -7.08 1.31
C VAL A 24 -1.34 -6.90 1.84
N LEU A 25 -1.92 -5.71 1.65
CA LEU A 25 -3.29 -5.41 2.04
C LEU A 25 -4.12 -5.17 0.79
N GLN A 26 -4.81 -6.19 0.34
CA GLN A 26 -5.60 -6.10 -0.88
C GLN A 26 -6.60 -4.94 -0.80
N GLY A 27 -6.61 -4.09 -1.82
CA GLY A 27 -7.50 -2.95 -1.88
C GLY A 27 -7.00 -1.70 -1.16
N CYS A 28 -5.81 -1.76 -0.55
CA CYS A 28 -5.25 -0.62 0.16
C CYS A 28 -4.39 0.23 -0.77
N TYR A 29 -4.90 1.38 -1.15
CA TYR A 29 -4.15 2.31 -1.98
C TYR A 29 -4.62 3.74 -1.75
N THR A 30 -3.79 4.68 -2.14
CA THR A 30 -4.12 6.11 -2.10
C THR A 30 -3.68 6.77 -3.39
N GLU A 31 -4.28 7.91 -3.69
CA GLU A 31 -3.96 8.69 -4.88
C GLU A 31 -3.69 10.14 -4.49
N GLY A 32 -2.87 10.81 -5.29
CA GLY A 32 -2.59 12.22 -5.09
C GLY A 32 -2.05 12.85 -6.36
N GLU A 33 -2.08 14.17 -6.42
CA GLU A 33 -1.50 14.90 -7.54
C GLU A 33 0.02 14.88 -7.49
N THR A 34 0.58 14.68 -6.29
CA THR A 34 2.02 14.52 -6.10
C THR A 34 2.31 13.21 -5.38
N GLU A 35 3.51 12.70 -5.57
CA GLU A 35 3.96 11.51 -4.87
C GLU A 35 3.89 11.70 -3.35
N GLU A 36 4.32 12.87 -2.88
CA GLU A 36 4.32 13.17 -1.45
C GLU A 36 2.92 13.12 -0.86
N GLU A 37 1.95 13.71 -1.56
CA GLU A 37 0.56 13.68 -1.11
C GLU A 37 0.04 12.25 -0.99
N ALA A 38 0.24 11.44 -2.01
CA ALA A 38 -0.19 10.04 -1.99
C ALA A 38 0.49 9.24 -0.88
N ARG A 39 1.78 9.51 -0.64
CA ARG A 39 2.54 8.83 0.41
C ARG A 39 2.09 9.22 1.80
N GLN A 40 1.71 10.47 2.02
CA GLN A 40 1.22 10.91 3.31
C GLN A 40 -0.11 10.25 3.66
N LEU A 41 -0.93 10.00 2.66
CA LEU A 41 -2.24 9.39 2.86
C LEU A 41 -2.17 7.88 3.11
N ILE A 42 -1.12 7.21 2.62
CA ILE A 42 -1.09 5.74 2.68
C ILE A 42 -0.97 5.19 4.11
N ALA A 43 -0.29 5.90 4.99
CA ALA A 43 -0.13 5.44 6.37
C ALA A 43 -1.49 5.32 7.07
N ASP A 44 -2.36 6.31 6.90
CA ASP A 44 -3.71 6.24 7.46
C ASP A 44 -4.55 5.16 6.80
N ALA A 45 -4.40 4.99 5.49
CA ALA A 45 -5.12 3.95 4.77
C ALA A 45 -4.71 2.56 5.27
N ILE A 46 -3.42 2.33 5.48
CA ILE A 46 -2.91 1.07 6.01
C ILE A 46 -3.49 0.81 7.40
N ARG A 47 -3.45 1.83 8.27
CA ARG A 47 -3.96 1.68 9.63
C ARG A 47 -5.44 1.30 9.63
N LEU A 48 -6.24 1.97 8.81
CA LEU A 48 -7.67 1.69 8.71
C LEU A 48 -7.94 0.29 8.18
N HIS A 49 -7.17 -0.14 7.17
CA HIS A 49 -7.31 -1.50 6.63
C HIS A 49 -6.95 -2.56 7.66
N VAL A 50 -5.88 -2.35 8.41
CA VAL A 50 -5.46 -3.29 9.46
C VAL A 50 -6.51 -3.36 10.55
N GLU A 51 -6.98 -2.22 11.05
CA GLU A 51 -8.01 -2.17 12.08
C GLU A 51 -9.29 -2.85 11.64
N SER A 52 -9.71 -2.62 10.39
CA SER A 52 -10.91 -3.22 9.83
C SER A 52 -10.77 -4.74 9.76
N ARG A 53 -9.62 -5.25 9.32
CA ARG A 53 -9.40 -6.69 9.22
C ARG A 53 -9.38 -7.34 10.59
N ILE A 54 -8.75 -6.71 11.57
CA ILE A 54 -8.75 -7.21 12.95
C ILE A 54 -10.17 -7.28 13.48
N ALA A 55 -10.97 -6.22 13.27
CA ALA A 55 -12.33 -6.16 13.74
C ALA A 55 -13.21 -7.24 13.13
N ARG A 56 -12.94 -7.64 11.87
CA ARG A 56 -13.69 -8.69 11.17
C ARG A 56 -13.05 -10.07 11.32
N ASN A 57 -12.01 -10.17 12.12
CA ASN A 57 -11.28 -11.41 12.35
C ASN A 57 -10.74 -12.00 11.04
N GLU A 58 -10.31 -11.13 10.12
CA GLU A 58 -9.71 -11.53 8.87
C GLU A 58 -8.19 -11.61 9.01
N PRO A 59 -7.52 -12.52 8.29
CA PRO A 59 -6.06 -12.63 8.40
C PRO A 59 -5.36 -11.43 7.78
N ILE A 60 -4.23 -11.06 8.40
CA ILE A 60 -3.31 -10.07 7.84
C ILE A 60 -2.04 -10.83 7.49
N TYR A 61 -1.72 -10.87 6.20
CA TYR A 61 -0.54 -11.58 5.75
C TYR A 61 0.70 -10.73 6.00
N ARG A 62 1.79 -11.40 6.24
CA ARG A 62 3.06 -10.74 6.52
C ARG A 62 3.90 -10.78 5.26
N GLU A 63 4.41 -9.63 4.85
CA GLU A 63 5.35 -9.63 3.73
C GLU A 63 6.69 -10.19 4.19
N VAL A 64 7.32 -10.96 3.32
CA VAL A 64 8.63 -11.56 3.60
C VAL A 64 9.69 -11.09 2.62
N GLY A 65 9.33 -10.30 1.65
CA GLY A 65 10.29 -9.75 0.70
C GLY A 65 9.59 -9.16 -0.51
N SER A 66 10.37 -8.49 -1.32
CA SER A 66 9.91 -7.94 -2.59
C SER A 66 11.05 -8.05 -3.59
N HIS A 67 10.70 -8.24 -4.86
CA HIS A 67 11.67 -8.37 -5.93
C HIS A 67 11.21 -7.61 -7.15
N ARG A 68 12.17 -7.11 -7.89
CA ARG A 68 11.91 -6.59 -9.22
C ARG A 68 12.26 -7.69 -10.23
N VAL A 69 11.37 -7.92 -11.15
CA VAL A 69 11.55 -8.95 -12.17
C VAL A 69 11.62 -8.28 -13.53
N ARG A 70 12.67 -8.61 -14.27
CA ARG A 70 12.84 -8.08 -15.63
C ARG A 70 12.27 -9.07 -16.62
N VAL A 71 11.33 -8.59 -17.41
CA VAL A 71 10.67 -9.42 -18.41
C VAL A 71 10.79 -8.73 -19.75
N ALA A 72 11.18 -9.45 -20.77
CA ALA A 72 11.23 -8.95 -22.14
C ALA A 72 9.84 -9.12 -22.76
N VAL A 73 9.24 -8.02 -23.14
CA VAL A 73 7.92 -8.00 -23.76
C VAL A 73 7.92 -7.22 -25.06
#